data_c7d89e93a20ee22faaf74d4e4bc4d050
#
_entry.id   c7d89e93a20ee22faaf74d4e4bc4d050
#
_cell.length_a   1.000
_cell.length_b   1.000
_cell.length_c   1.000
_cell.angle_alpha   90.00
_cell.angle_beta   90.00
_cell.angle_gamma   90.00
#
_symmetry.space_group_name_H-M   'P 1'
#
loop_
_entity.id
_entity.type
_entity.pdbx_description
1 polymer ?
#
loop_
_entity_poly.entity_id
_entity_poly.type
_entity_poly.pdbx_seq_one_letter_code
_entity_poly.pdbx_strand_id
1 'polypeptide(L)'
;MSAFLKLIIDQHHVLDIMFLRSIFALIILLTLHKFKFFEVKKKYFKFHFFRSILGVTAMFFTFTALKYIPISNLTIINFSKIFFILPLAVILLKENTYFSSVFYILIGFLGVVIIIGIEVDNLSNLKYYFYALFGAFLIALVKILIKKLVAYENTLNIQFWFALYSCIFLFFPYYNLAIFPSLKSILNIFFASIFG
;
A
#
# COMPACT_ATOMS: atom_id res chain seq x y z
N MET A 1 0.42 10.62 -5.82
CA MET A 1 1.17 10.04 -4.68
C MET A 1 2.59 9.61 -5.05
N SER A 2 2.81 8.61 -5.91
CA SER A 2 4.15 8.06 -6.21
C SER A 2 5.16 9.09 -6.73
N ALA A 3 4.72 10.10 -7.51
CA ALA A 3 5.58 11.17 -8.00
C ALA A 3 6.19 12.01 -6.87
N PHE A 4 5.38 12.44 -5.89
CA PHE A 4 5.88 13.20 -4.74
C PHE A 4 6.85 12.38 -3.89
N LEU A 5 6.56 11.07 -3.73
CA LEU A 5 7.44 10.18 -2.98
C LEU A 5 8.78 9.96 -3.69
N LYS A 6 8.80 9.86 -5.02
CA LYS A 6 10.05 9.67 -5.78
C LYS A 6 11.01 10.84 -5.61
N LEU A 7 10.51 12.07 -5.42
CA LEU A 7 11.34 13.25 -5.21
C LEU A 7 12.14 13.26 -3.89
N ILE A 8 11.72 12.46 -2.93
CA ILE A 8 12.28 12.48 -1.56
C ILE A 8 12.86 11.13 -1.12
N ILE A 9 12.51 10.03 -1.83
CA ILE A 9 12.82 8.67 -1.40
C ILE A 9 14.32 8.37 -1.41
N ASP A 10 15.09 9.10 -2.23
CA ASP A 10 16.55 8.95 -2.31
C ASP A 10 17.27 9.65 -1.13
N GLN A 11 16.63 10.64 -0.50
CA GLN A 11 17.18 11.45 0.59
C GLN A 11 16.81 10.92 1.98
N HIS A 12 15.77 10.09 2.08
CA HIS A 12 15.24 9.61 3.36
C HIS A 12 15.12 8.10 3.40
N HIS A 13 15.11 7.54 4.62
CA HIS A 13 14.83 6.13 4.80
C HIS A 13 13.34 5.85 4.50
N VAL A 14 13.05 4.71 3.88
CA VAL A 14 11.67 4.33 3.52
C VAL A 14 10.73 4.35 4.73
N LEU A 15 11.21 3.91 5.89
CA LEU A 15 10.43 3.87 7.14
C LEU A 15 10.06 5.27 7.66
N ASP A 16 10.95 6.28 7.47
CA ASP A 16 10.66 7.66 7.86
C ASP A 16 9.51 8.24 7.04
N ILE A 17 9.56 8.02 5.73
CA ILE A 17 8.49 8.45 4.82
C ILE A 17 7.16 7.77 5.18
N MET A 18 7.18 6.46 5.47
CA MET A 18 5.99 5.70 5.84
C MET A 18 5.38 6.22 7.15
N PHE A 19 6.20 6.48 8.15
CA PHE A 19 5.74 6.97 9.46
C PHE A 19 5.11 8.35 9.36
N LEU A 20 5.83 9.31 8.77
CA LEU A 20 5.34 10.69 8.60
C LEU A 20 4.06 10.73 7.77
N ARG A 21 4.00 9.95 6.68
CA ARG A 21 2.78 9.82 5.90
C ARG A 21 1.61 9.29 6.72
N SER A 22 1.85 8.32 7.60
CA SER A 22 0.81 7.76 8.46
C SER A 22 0.31 8.77 9.49
N ILE A 23 1.20 9.61 10.05
CA ILE A 23 0.84 10.71 10.95
C ILE A 23 -0.02 11.75 10.21
N PHE A 24 0.40 12.21 9.03
CA PHE A 24 -0.38 13.18 8.26
C PHE A 24 -1.75 12.61 7.86
N ALA A 25 -1.82 11.35 7.45
CA ALA A 25 -3.09 10.69 7.16
C ALA A 25 -4.00 10.66 8.40
N LEU A 26 -3.44 10.36 9.59
CA LEU A 26 -4.18 10.37 10.85
C LEU A 26 -4.73 11.76 11.18
N ILE A 27 -3.92 12.81 11.07
CA ILE A 27 -4.32 14.19 11.31
C ILE A 27 -5.45 14.61 10.35
N ILE A 28 -5.30 14.32 9.05
CA ILE A 28 -6.31 14.64 8.04
C ILE A 28 -7.63 13.92 8.35
N LEU A 29 -7.59 12.66 8.72
CA LEU A 29 -8.80 11.89 9.05
C LEU A 29 -9.49 12.40 10.31
N LEU A 30 -8.73 12.81 11.34
CA LEU A 30 -9.30 13.43 12.55
C LEU A 30 -9.99 14.76 12.25
N THR A 31 -9.38 15.59 11.40
CA THR A 31 -9.99 16.88 11.01
C THR A 31 -11.24 16.69 10.17
N LEU A 32 -11.21 15.76 9.19
CA LEU A 32 -12.39 15.45 8.35
C LEU A 32 -13.57 14.91 9.16
N HIS A 33 -13.29 14.14 10.19
CA HIS A 33 -14.34 13.56 11.05
C HIS A 33 -14.73 14.45 12.24
N LYS A 34 -14.26 15.71 12.27
CA LYS A 34 -14.54 16.68 13.32
C LYS A 34 -14.23 16.15 14.73
N PHE A 35 -13.14 15.42 14.87
CA PHE A 35 -12.69 14.80 16.12
C PHE A 35 -13.70 13.85 16.79
N LYS A 36 -14.69 13.34 16.06
CA LYS A 36 -15.57 12.29 16.58
C LYS A 36 -14.79 11.01 16.80
N PHE A 37 -15.08 10.30 17.88
CA PHE A 37 -14.46 9.00 18.13
C PHE A 37 -14.94 7.97 17.09
N PHE A 38 -13.99 7.21 16.60
CA PHE A 38 -14.23 6.14 15.65
C PHE A 38 -14.55 4.86 16.43
N GLU A 39 -15.79 4.44 16.38
CA GLU A 39 -16.23 3.22 17.04
C GLU A 39 -15.79 1.98 16.24
N VAL A 40 -15.18 1.02 16.94
CA VAL A 40 -14.91 -0.31 16.38
C VAL A 40 -15.77 -1.33 17.09
N LYS A 41 -16.53 -2.08 16.34
CA LYS A 41 -17.20 -3.26 16.90
C LYS A 41 -16.13 -4.28 17.26
N LYS A 42 -16.10 -4.75 18.53
CA LYS A 42 -15.10 -5.70 19.06
C LYS A 42 -14.84 -6.91 18.12
N LYS A 43 -15.88 -7.35 17.41
CA LYS A 43 -15.83 -8.45 16.44
C LYS A 43 -14.85 -8.20 15.29
N TYR A 44 -14.69 -6.95 14.85
CA TYR A 44 -13.88 -6.59 13.66
C TYR A 44 -12.47 -6.11 14.01
N PHE A 45 -12.13 -5.98 15.29
CA PHE A 45 -10.82 -5.52 15.74
C PHE A 45 -9.65 -6.32 15.14
N LYS A 46 -9.79 -7.66 15.11
CA LYS A 46 -8.78 -8.54 14.50
C LYS A 46 -8.60 -8.25 12.99
N PHE A 47 -9.68 -7.94 12.28
CA PHE A 47 -9.59 -7.62 10.85
C PHE A 47 -8.85 -6.31 10.59
N HIS A 48 -9.06 -5.27 11.41
CA HIS A 48 -8.30 -4.02 11.34
C HIS A 48 -6.81 -4.25 11.60
N PHE A 49 -6.49 -5.06 12.62
CA PHE A 49 -5.11 -5.39 12.95
C PHE A 49 -4.40 -6.12 11.81
N PHE A 50 -4.98 -7.22 11.30
CA PHE A 50 -4.40 -7.96 10.17
C PHE A 50 -4.30 -7.11 8.89
N ARG A 51 -5.34 -6.33 8.58
CA ARG A 51 -5.32 -5.40 7.45
C ARG A 51 -4.17 -4.40 7.59
N SER A 52 -3.92 -3.91 8.79
CA SER A 52 -2.86 -2.92 9.01
C SER A 52 -1.47 -3.52 8.88
N ILE A 53 -1.24 -4.72 9.40
CA ILE A 53 0.02 -5.43 9.18
C ILE A 53 0.26 -5.63 7.68
N LEU A 54 -0.71 -6.20 6.96
CA LEU A 54 -0.59 -6.42 5.51
C LEU A 54 -0.38 -5.10 4.75
N GLY A 55 -1.09 -4.03 5.15
CA GLY A 55 -0.99 -2.72 4.51
C GLY A 55 0.36 -2.05 4.74
N VAL A 56 0.90 -2.09 5.96
CA VAL A 56 2.24 -1.56 6.27
C VAL A 56 3.31 -2.35 5.54
N THR A 57 3.22 -3.68 5.54
CA THR A 57 4.15 -4.54 4.80
C THR A 57 4.10 -4.28 3.29
N ALA A 58 2.90 -4.17 2.72
CA ALA A 58 2.71 -3.82 1.30
C ALA A 58 3.34 -2.45 0.97
N MET A 59 3.14 -1.46 1.83
CA MET A 59 3.69 -0.12 1.69
C MET A 59 5.23 -0.15 1.73
N PHE A 60 5.81 -0.92 2.65
CA PHE A 60 7.26 -1.10 2.76
C PHE A 60 7.87 -1.67 1.48
N PHE A 61 7.31 -2.76 0.95
CA PHE A 61 7.80 -3.38 -0.29
C PHE A 61 7.63 -2.46 -1.50
N THR A 62 6.49 -1.78 -1.62
CA THR A 62 6.21 -0.85 -2.72
C THR A 62 7.14 0.37 -2.69
N PHE A 63 7.38 0.96 -1.51
CA PHE A 63 8.27 2.12 -1.39
C PHE A 63 9.74 1.73 -1.55
N THR A 64 10.13 0.56 -1.06
CA THR A 64 11.48 0.04 -1.32
C THR A 64 11.70 -0.18 -2.82
N ALA A 65 10.73 -0.74 -3.52
CA ALA A 65 10.81 -0.88 -4.97
C ALA A 65 10.88 0.49 -5.67
N LEU A 66 10.07 1.48 -5.25
CA LEU A 66 10.07 2.84 -5.80
C LEU A 66 11.44 3.53 -5.74
N LYS A 67 12.26 3.17 -4.76
CA LYS A 67 13.62 3.71 -4.64
C LYS A 67 14.52 3.26 -5.80
N TYR A 68 14.39 2.01 -6.24
CA TYR A 68 15.35 1.37 -7.14
C TYR A 68 14.84 1.15 -8.58
N ILE A 69 13.53 1.23 -8.82
CA ILE A 69 12.94 1.08 -10.15
C ILE A 69 12.23 2.36 -10.60
N PRO A 70 12.11 2.59 -11.93
CA PRO A 70 11.36 3.72 -12.48
C PRO A 70 9.90 3.72 -12.03
N ILE A 71 9.31 4.93 -11.89
CA ILE A 71 7.89 5.08 -11.52
C ILE A 71 6.96 4.40 -12.52
N SER A 72 7.28 4.48 -13.82
CA SER A 72 6.51 3.84 -14.89
C SER A 72 6.33 2.35 -14.63
N ASN A 73 7.44 1.65 -14.39
CA ASN A 73 7.48 0.21 -14.17
C ASN A 73 6.76 -0.18 -12.88
N LEU A 74 7.03 0.56 -11.78
CA LEU A 74 6.33 0.35 -10.52
C LEU A 74 4.82 0.50 -10.70
N THR A 75 4.39 1.50 -11.49
CA THR A 75 2.95 1.74 -11.72
C THR A 75 2.31 0.57 -12.47
N ILE A 76 2.98 0.08 -13.53
CA ILE A 76 2.49 -1.06 -14.31
C ILE A 76 2.41 -2.31 -13.43
N ILE A 77 3.46 -2.59 -12.63
CA ILE A 77 3.47 -3.73 -11.73
C ILE A 77 2.39 -3.60 -10.65
N ASN A 78 2.16 -2.39 -10.13
CA ASN A 78 1.08 -2.16 -9.18
C ASN A 78 -0.32 -2.42 -9.75
N PHE A 79 -0.52 -2.28 -11.07
CA PHE A 79 -1.77 -2.69 -11.70
C PHE A 79 -1.97 -4.21 -11.67
N SER A 80 -0.90 -5.01 -11.57
CA SER A 80 -1.04 -6.48 -11.45
C SER A 80 -1.81 -6.93 -10.21
N LYS A 81 -2.02 -6.05 -9.21
CA LYS A 81 -2.95 -6.34 -8.09
C LYS A 81 -4.34 -6.78 -8.55
N ILE A 82 -4.80 -6.29 -9.71
CA ILE A 82 -6.11 -6.67 -10.28
C ILE A 82 -6.15 -8.15 -10.60
N PHE A 83 -5.04 -8.70 -11.10
CA PHE A 83 -4.91 -10.12 -11.42
C PHE A 83 -4.90 -11.01 -10.17
N PHE A 84 -4.44 -10.49 -9.03
CA PHE A 84 -4.50 -11.18 -7.75
C PHE A 84 -5.86 -11.04 -7.04
N ILE A 85 -6.54 -9.89 -7.19
CA ILE A 85 -7.84 -9.64 -6.52
C ILE A 85 -8.87 -10.68 -6.93
N LEU A 86 -8.94 -11.03 -8.22
CA LEU A 86 -10.00 -11.89 -8.73
C LEU A 86 -9.90 -13.33 -8.18
N PRO A 87 -8.77 -14.05 -8.28
CA PRO A 87 -8.64 -15.37 -7.66
C PRO A 87 -8.80 -15.32 -6.13
N LEU A 88 -8.31 -14.27 -5.47
CA LEU A 88 -8.50 -14.10 -4.04
C LEU A 88 -9.97 -13.86 -3.67
N ALA A 89 -10.74 -13.14 -4.49
CA ALA A 89 -12.18 -12.96 -4.28
C ALA A 89 -12.93 -14.29 -4.39
N VAL A 90 -12.59 -15.13 -5.35
CA VAL A 90 -13.16 -16.48 -5.48
C VAL A 90 -12.88 -17.32 -4.24
N ILE A 91 -11.61 -17.37 -3.81
CA ILE A 91 -11.16 -18.26 -2.71
C ILE A 91 -11.66 -17.73 -1.35
N LEU A 92 -11.49 -16.43 -1.08
CA LEU A 92 -11.73 -15.85 0.26
C LEU A 92 -13.13 -15.30 0.46
N LEU A 93 -13.80 -14.85 -0.62
CA LEU A 93 -15.16 -14.33 -0.57
C LEU A 93 -16.19 -15.32 -1.11
N LYS A 94 -15.74 -16.43 -1.72
CA LYS A 94 -16.58 -17.43 -2.39
C LYS A 94 -17.48 -16.81 -3.47
N GLU A 95 -16.94 -15.83 -4.21
CA GLU A 95 -17.64 -15.19 -5.33
C GLU A 95 -17.56 -16.06 -6.57
N ASN A 96 -18.66 -16.14 -7.30
CA ASN A 96 -18.68 -16.84 -8.59
C ASN A 96 -18.03 -15.97 -9.67
N THR A 97 -17.13 -16.54 -10.44
CA THR A 97 -16.48 -15.86 -11.57
C THR A 97 -16.64 -16.69 -12.83
N TYR A 98 -16.68 -16.00 -13.99
CA TYR A 98 -16.74 -16.67 -15.29
C TYR A 98 -15.35 -17.21 -15.65
N PHE A 99 -15.29 -18.37 -16.29
CA PHE A 99 -14.05 -18.97 -16.76
C PHE A 99 -13.26 -18.04 -17.70
N SER A 100 -13.96 -17.26 -18.53
CA SER A 100 -13.33 -16.23 -19.38
C SER A 100 -12.50 -15.20 -18.60
N SER A 101 -12.89 -14.88 -17.36
CA SER A 101 -12.13 -13.93 -16.52
C SER A 101 -10.74 -14.46 -16.17
N VAL A 102 -10.60 -15.78 -15.97
CA VAL A 102 -9.30 -16.42 -15.72
C VAL A 102 -8.38 -16.27 -16.93
N PHE A 103 -8.92 -16.43 -18.13
CA PHE A 103 -8.16 -16.27 -19.37
C PHE A 103 -7.62 -14.84 -19.54
N TYR A 104 -8.46 -13.82 -19.29
CA TYR A 104 -8.02 -12.43 -19.36
C TYR A 104 -6.97 -12.08 -18.30
N ILE A 105 -7.05 -12.67 -17.11
CA ILE A 105 -6.04 -12.52 -16.06
C ILE A 105 -4.70 -13.06 -16.53
N LEU A 106 -4.67 -14.25 -17.12
CA LEU A 106 -3.44 -14.86 -17.61
C LEU A 106 -2.77 -14.01 -18.70
N ILE A 107 -3.55 -13.51 -19.65
CA ILE A 107 -3.03 -12.60 -20.70
C ILE A 107 -2.46 -11.32 -20.07
N GLY A 108 -3.17 -10.69 -19.16
CA GLY A 108 -2.71 -9.49 -18.49
C GLY A 108 -1.45 -9.73 -17.67
N PHE A 109 -1.34 -10.87 -16.99
CA PHE A 109 -0.15 -11.23 -16.22
C PHE A 109 1.06 -11.48 -17.13
N LEU A 110 0.88 -12.13 -18.28
CA LEU A 110 1.92 -12.28 -19.31
C LEU A 110 2.43 -10.91 -19.78
N GLY A 111 1.54 -9.92 -19.97
CA GLY A 111 1.96 -8.55 -20.31
C GLY A 111 2.88 -7.93 -19.25
N VAL A 112 2.59 -8.13 -17.95
CA VAL A 112 3.46 -7.65 -16.86
C VAL A 112 4.83 -8.35 -16.89
N VAL A 113 4.84 -9.67 -17.13
CA VAL A 113 6.10 -10.46 -17.22
C VAL A 113 6.96 -9.98 -18.38
N ILE A 114 6.36 -9.70 -19.55
CA ILE A 114 7.08 -9.18 -20.73
C ILE A 114 7.72 -7.83 -20.42
N ILE A 115 6.97 -6.91 -19.79
CA ILE A 115 7.48 -5.58 -19.42
C ILE A 115 8.66 -5.68 -18.45
N ILE A 116 8.55 -6.53 -17.43
CA ILE A 116 9.66 -6.79 -16.49
C ILE A 116 10.88 -7.34 -17.26
N GLY A 117 10.67 -8.29 -18.16
CA GLY A 117 11.74 -8.95 -18.92
C GLY A 117 12.48 -8.03 -19.89
N ILE A 118 11.81 -7.02 -20.48
CA ILE A 118 12.42 -6.10 -21.44
C ILE A 118 13.29 -5.04 -20.74
N GLU A 119 12.94 -4.62 -19.52
CA GLU A 119 13.57 -3.49 -18.84
C GLU A 119 14.59 -3.90 -17.77
N VAL A 120 14.79 -5.18 -17.53
CA VAL A 120 15.81 -5.67 -16.58
C VAL A 120 17.17 -5.76 -17.28
N ASP A 121 17.82 -4.60 -17.49
CA ASP A 121 19.19 -4.56 -18.02
C ASP A 121 20.23 -5.09 -17.03
N ASN A 122 19.91 -5.16 -15.73
CA ASN A 122 20.79 -5.65 -14.68
C ASN A 122 20.06 -6.61 -13.74
N LEU A 123 20.55 -7.82 -13.60
CA LEU A 123 20.07 -8.85 -12.65
C LEU A 123 20.02 -8.35 -11.19
N SER A 124 20.85 -7.34 -10.86
CA SER A 124 20.86 -6.72 -9.52
C SER A 124 19.53 -6.01 -9.17
N ASN A 125 18.80 -5.53 -10.17
CA ASN A 125 17.53 -4.83 -9.98
C ASN A 125 16.32 -5.77 -9.92
N LEU A 126 16.49 -7.01 -10.38
CA LEU A 126 15.39 -8.00 -10.45
C LEU A 126 14.69 -8.20 -9.10
N LYS A 127 15.42 -8.19 -7.99
CA LYS A 127 14.85 -8.30 -6.64
C LYS A 127 13.82 -7.22 -6.32
N TYR A 128 14.00 -5.99 -6.83
CA TYR A 128 13.08 -4.88 -6.57
C TYR A 128 11.79 -4.99 -7.40
N TYR A 129 11.86 -5.60 -8.56
CA TYR A 129 10.67 -5.97 -9.35
C TYR A 129 9.85 -7.05 -8.61
N PHE A 130 10.50 -8.05 -8.00
CA PHE A 130 9.82 -9.00 -7.13
C PHE A 130 9.21 -8.33 -5.89
N TYR A 131 9.89 -7.33 -5.28
CA TYR A 131 9.31 -6.56 -4.18
C TYR A 131 8.06 -5.80 -4.61
N ALA A 132 8.06 -5.16 -5.79
CA ALA A 132 6.89 -4.50 -6.34
C ALA A 132 5.73 -5.47 -6.56
N LEU A 133 6.01 -6.64 -7.16
CA LEU A 133 5.00 -7.67 -7.41
C LEU A 133 4.42 -8.25 -6.11
N PHE A 134 5.28 -8.54 -5.13
CA PHE A 134 4.84 -8.98 -3.81
C PHE A 134 4.04 -7.90 -3.08
N GLY A 135 4.44 -6.63 -3.19
CA GLY A 135 3.66 -5.49 -2.71
C GLY A 135 2.27 -5.43 -3.35
N ALA A 136 2.18 -5.62 -4.67
CA ALA A 136 0.90 -5.67 -5.38
C ALA A 136 0.00 -6.82 -4.92
N PHE A 137 0.56 -8.01 -4.65
CA PHE A 137 -0.15 -9.15 -4.08
C PHE A 137 -0.70 -8.82 -2.66
N LEU A 138 0.12 -8.23 -1.79
CA LEU A 138 -0.32 -7.81 -0.45
C LEU A 138 -1.42 -6.75 -0.52
N ILE A 139 -1.33 -5.79 -1.46
CA ILE A 139 -2.39 -4.80 -1.70
C ILE A 139 -3.69 -5.49 -2.12
N ALA A 140 -3.62 -6.55 -2.94
CA ALA A 140 -4.81 -7.33 -3.31
C ALA A 140 -5.47 -7.97 -2.08
N LEU A 141 -4.70 -8.58 -1.17
CA LEU A 141 -5.21 -9.11 0.11
C LEU A 141 -5.87 -8.02 0.96
N VAL A 142 -5.21 -6.85 1.08
CA VAL A 142 -5.78 -5.70 1.80
C VAL A 142 -7.12 -5.27 1.20
N LYS A 143 -7.23 -5.23 -0.14
CA LYS A 143 -8.49 -4.89 -0.83
C LYS A 143 -9.62 -5.87 -0.52
N ILE A 144 -9.32 -7.16 -0.45
CA ILE A 144 -10.31 -8.19 -0.05
C ILE A 144 -10.77 -7.99 1.40
N LEU A 145 -9.84 -7.69 2.33
CA LEU A 145 -10.20 -7.40 3.72
C LEU A 145 -11.04 -6.13 3.84
N ILE A 146 -10.69 -5.08 3.09
CA ILE A 146 -11.49 -3.85 3.04
C ILE A 146 -12.89 -4.15 2.51
N LYS A 147 -13.04 -4.93 1.44
CA LYS A 147 -14.35 -5.33 0.89
C LYS A 147 -15.23 -6.00 1.95
N LYS A 148 -14.64 -6.85 2.81
CA LYS A 148 -15.35 -7.45 3.95
C LYS A 148 -15.74 -6.43 5.02
N LEU A 149 -14.85 -5.48 5.33
CA LEU A 149 -15.08 -4.50 6.40
C LEU A 149 -16.12 -3.42 6.01
N VAL A 150 -16.10 -2.96 4.77
CA VAL A 150 -17.01 -1.91 4.26
C VAL A 150 -18.49 -2.34 4.35
N ALA A 151 -18.77 -3.64 4.33
CA ALA A 151 -20.12 -4.15 4.56
C ALA A 151 -20.66 -3.88 5.97
N TYR A 152 -19.80 -3.53 6.94
CA TYR A 152 -20.16 -3.40 8.37
C TYR A 152 -19.74 -2.08 8.99
N GLU A 153 -18.75 -1.39 8.40
CA GLU A 153 -18.17 -0.16 8.95
C GLU A 153 -17.95 0.90 7.87
N ASN A 154 -17.96 2.17 8.28
CA ASN A 154 -17.70 3.28 7.37
C ASN A 154 -16.25 3.26 6.89
N THR A 155 -16.03 3.63 5.64
CA THR A 155 -14.70 3.72 5.01
C THR A 155 -13.75 4.63 5.80
N LEU A 156 -14.23 5.76 6.35
CA LEU A 156 -13.41 6.66 7.17
C LEU A 156 -12.91 5.97 8.45
N ASN A 157 -13.76 5.17 9.09
CA ASN A 157 -13.39 4.39 10.26
C ASN A 157 -12.29 3.36 9.93
N ILE A 158 -12.44 2.65 8.81
CA ILE A 158 -11.44 1.66 8.34
C ILE A 158 -10.09 2.34 8.05
N GLN A 159 -10.10 3.52 7.44
CA GLN A 159 -8.88 4.29 7.14
C GLN A 159 -8.22 4.84 8.42
N PHE A 160 -9.01 5.34 9.37
CA PHE A 160 -8.50 5.85 10.64
C PHE A 160 -7.74 4.76 11.42
N TRP A 161 -8.35 3.58 11.58
CA TRP A 161 -7.70 2.47 12.28
C TRP A 161 -6.44 1.99 11.58
N PHE A 162 -6.42 2.03 10.25
CA PHE A 162 -5.19 1.76 9.50
C PHE A 162 -4.10 2.78 9.80
N ALA A 163 -4.40 4.08 9.74
CA ALA A 163 -3.43 5.13 10.01
C ALA A 163 -2.88 5.02 11.45
N LEU A 164 -3.77 4.77 12.43
CA LEU A 164 -3.40 4.61 13.83
C LEU A 164 -2.48 3.41 14.05
N TYR A 165 -2.84 2.21 13.56
CA TYR A 165 -1.97 1.04 13.67
C TYR A 165 -0.65 1.21 12.91
N SER A 166 -0.69 1.86 11.75
CA SER A 166 0.54 2.15 10.99
C SER A 166 1.48 3.05 11.79
N CYS A 167 0.98 4.08 12.48
CA CYS A 167 1.77 4.91 13.38
C CYS A 167 2.39 4.07 14.51
N ILE A 168 1.62 3.18 15.14
CA ILE A 168 2.11 2.34 16.23
C ILE A 168 3.21 1.39 15.74
N PHE A 169 3.01 0.71 14.61
CA PHE A 169 3.99 -0.25 14.08
C PHE A 169 5.27 0.41 13.58
N LEU A 170 5.19 1.64 13.05
CA LEU A 170 6.32 2.35 12.50
C LEU A 170 7.02 3.24 13.51
N PHE A 171 6.43 3.47 14.69
CA PHE A 171 7.02 4.32 15.72
C PHE A 171 8.39 3.81 16.18
N PHE A 172 8.50 2.53 16.49
CA PHE A 172 9.74 1.95 16.99
C PHE A 172 10.87 1.95 15.95
N PRO A 173 10.66 1.50 14.69
CA PRO A 173 11.66 1.63 13.64
C PRO A 173 12.05 3.08 13.36
N TYR A 174 11.09 4.00 13.36
CA TYR A 174 11.35 5.42 13.15
C TYR A 174 12.26 5.99 14.24
N TYR A 175 11.98 5.73 15.50
CA TYR A 175 12.77 6.26 16.63
C TYR A 175 14.26 5.89 16.54
N ASN A 176 14.59 4.72 16.02
CA ASN A 176 15.97 4.23 15.89
C ASN A 176 16.70 4.76 14.63
N LEU A 177 15.99 5.20 13.61
CA LEU A 177 16.54 5.52 12.29
C LEU A 177 16.25 6.97 11.87
N ALA A 178 15.54 7.75 12.69
CA ALA A 178 15.00 9.05 12.31
C ALA A 178 16.07 10.03 11.86
N ILE A 179 15.96 10.48 10.62
CA ILE A 179 16.61 11.68 10.10
C ILE A 179 15.52 12.73 9.94
N PHE A 180 15.65 13.86 10.65
CA PHE A 180 14.66 14.94 10.55
C PHE A 180 14.58 15.46 9.11
N PRO A 181 13.38 15.35 8.47
CA PRO A 181 13.26 15.75 7.09
C PRO A 181 13.26 17.27 6.94
N SER A 182 13.78 17.74 5.80
CA SER A 182 13.72 19.15 5.42
C SER A 182 12.26 19.62 5.24
N LEU A 183 12.03 20.92 5.35
CA LEU A 183 10.68 21.50 5.17
C LEU A 183 10.07 21.11 3.80
N LYS A 184 10.88 21.07 2.75
CA LYS A 184 10.47 20.63 1.40
C LYS A 184 10.04 19.17 1.39
N SER A 185 10.76 18.31 2.10
CA SER A 185 10.41 16.87 2.23
C SER A 185 9.09 16.70 3.00
N ILE A 186 8.88 17.46 4.07
CA ILE A 186 7.62 17.44 4.84
C ILE A 186 6.44 17.82 3.96
N LEU A 187 6.55 18.88 3.15
CA LEU A 187 5.49 19.30 2.22
C LEU A 187 5.18 18.22 1.19
N ASN A 188 6.19 17.59 0.60
CA ASN A 188 5.98 16.51 -0.37
C ASN A 188 5.30 15.28 0.27
N ILE A 189 5.66 14.92 1.51
CA ILE A 189 5.02 13.81 2.25
C ILE A 189 3.56 14.19 2.57
N PHE A 190 3.31 15.42 2.96
CA PHE A 190 1.95 15.91 3.23
C PHE A 190 1.07 15.81 1.98
N PHE A 191 1.52 16.32 0.82
CA PHE A 191 0.79 16.16 -0.43
C PHE A 191 0.62 14.67 -0.81
N ALA A 192 1.65 13.85 -0.64
CA ALA A 192 1.53 12.42 -0.87
C ALA A 192 0.48 11.75 0.03
N SER A 193 0.23 12.29 1.22
CA SER A 193 -0.79 11.78 2.17
C SER A 193 -2.20 12.17 1.75
N ILE A 194 -2.40 13.37 1.16
CA ILE A 194 -3.69 13.81 0.63
C ILE A 194 -4.11 12.99 -0.59
N PHE A 195 -3.17 12.72 -1.49
CA PHE A 195 -3.42 12.01 -2.76
C PHE A 195 -3.23 10.48 -2.66
N GLY A 196 -3.04 9.92 -1.51
CA GLY A 196 -2.86 8.50 -1.23
C GLY A 196 -3.97 7.92 -0.42
#